data_f00347dddc0624a0e2af9c64af4fea46
#
_entry.id   f00347dddc0624a0e2af9c64af4fea46
#
_cell.length_a   1.000
_cell.length_b   1.000
_cell.length_c   1.000
_cell.angle_alpha   90.00
_cell.angle_beta   90.00
_cell.angle_gamma   90.00
#
_symmetry.space_group_name_H-M   'P 1'
#
loop_
_entity.id
_entity.type
_entity.pdbx_description
1 polymer ?
#
loop_
_entity_poly.entity_id
_entity_poly.type
_entity_poly.pdbx_seq_one_letter_code
_entity_poly.pdbx_strand_id
1 'polypeptide(L)'
;IKLLSMDDKGNIFYLVYGYINRGRHEGMNGIQVMKYDAKTNCNEEISFLSTSLPYDSMKEDLEKFSYLNSKSVFYCILEGDLHEIDLEKKKDKILESGLVNESLTASKDQSIIAIEKEQNLYKNKQIEMIDLESGKKQNFTTGSDKRIRAVGFLSNDFIYGEANAVNVSKSSNGTVSFPITKIHIVDINGKTIKEYQKAGRYIMSTQIKGSILEMTLGKRTGGKIQKTGT
;
A
#
# COMPACT_ATOMS: atom_id res chain seq x y z
N ILE A 1 3.44 19.50 8.37
CA ILE A 1 3.44 19.75 6.93
C ILE A 1 4.14 18.58 6.25
N LYS A 2 3.59 18.11 5.12
CA LYS A 2 4.18 17.07 4.26
C LYS A 2 4.22 17.57 2.82
N LEU A 3 5.40 17.52 2.19
CA LEU A 3 5.55 17.79 0.76
C LEU A 3 4.94 16.63 -0.04
N LEU A 4 4.16 16.92 -1.07
CA LEU A 4 3.62 15.93 -2.02
C LEU A 4 4.40 15.95 -3.33
N SER A 5 4.51 17.12 -3.96
CA SER A 5 5.23 17.26 -5.23
C SER A 5 5.72 18.70 -5.43
N MET A 6 6.71 18.84 -6.29
CA MET A 6 7.19 20.13 -6.81
C MET A 6 7.43 19.97 -8.31
N ASP A 7 6.92 20.91 -9.10
CA ASP A 7 7.16 20.93 -10.56
C ASP A 7 8.40 21.75 -10.95
N ASP A 8 8.78 21.67 -12.21
CA ASP A 8 9.94 22.40 -12.77
C ASP A 8 9.78 23.93 -12.76
N LYS A 9 8.57 24.42 -12.52
CA LYS A 9 8.24 25.85 -12.40
C LYS A 9 8.30 26.35 -10.96
N GLY A 10 8.58 25.44 -10.02
CA GLY A 10 8.64 25.72 -8.59
C GLY A 10 7.27 25.76 -7.89
N ASN A 11 6.18 25.34 -8.57
CA ASN A 11 4.90 25.15 -7.87
C ASN A 11 4.98 23.94 -6.97
N ILE A 12 4.40 24.04 -5.78
CA ILE A 12 4.50 23.01 -4.74
C ILE A 12 3.11 22.59 -4.31
N PHE A 13 2.86 21.28 -4.26
CA PHE A 13 1.72 20.71 -3.55
C PHE A 13 2.21 20.16 -2.22
N TYR A 14 1.49 20.49 -1.15
CA TYR A 14 1.84 20.04 0.20
C TYR A 14 0.60 19.89 1.08
N LEU A 15 0.73 19.14 2.15
CA LEU A 15 -0.31 18.96 3.17
C LEU A 15 0.00 19.78 4.41
N VAL A 16 -1.04 20.41 4.93
CA VAL A 16 -1.10 20.90 6.31
C VAL A 16 -2.18 20.10 7.02
N TYR A 17 -1.87 19.50 8.15
CA TYR A 17 -2.82 18.63 8.86
C TYR A 17 -2.71 18.80 10.37
N GLY A 18 -3.82 18.56 11.04
CA GLY A 18 -3.97 18.71 12.49
C GLY A 18 -5.22 19.50 12.84
N TYR A 19 -5.21 20.04 14.06
CA TYR A 19 -6.26 20.95 14.53
C TYR A 19 -6.08 22.34 13.92
N ILE A 20 -7.13 22.86 13.32
CA ILE A 20 -7.14 24.19 12.69
C ILE A 20 -7.64 25.20 13.71
N ASN A 21 -6.74 26.08 14.14
CA ASN A 21 -7.04 27.07 15.19
C ASN A 21 -7.40 28.46 14.67
N ARG A 22 -7.43 28.66 13.35
CA ARG A 22 -7.78 29.95 12.68
C ARG A 22 -8.27 29.71 11.27
N GLY A 23 -9.10 30.63 10.80
CA GLY A 23 -9.53 30.72 9.40
C GLY A 23 -10.79 29.90 9.10
N ARG A 24 -10.95 29.51 7.84
CA ARG A 24 -12.18 28.92 7.30
C ARG A 24 -12.61 27.62 8.01
N HIS A 25 -11.66 26.85 8.52
CA HIS A 25 -11.90 25.54 9.14
C HIS A 25 -11.57 25.57 10.66
N GLU A 26 -11.66 26.76 11.27
CA GLU A 26 -11.39 26.92 12.70
C GLU A 26 -12.23 25.97 13.57
N GLY A 27 -11.61 25.32 14.52
CA GLY A 27 -12.25 24.35 15.42
C GLY A 27 -12.30 22.91 14.87
N MET A 28 -11.81 22.67 13.66
CA MET A 28 -11.83 21.34 13.03
C MET A 28 -10.44 20.67 13.03
N ASN A 29 -10.43 19.35 13.13
CA ASN A 29 -9.29 18.54 12.74
C ASN A 29 -9.42 18.18 11.25
N GLY A 30 -8.32 18.17 10.52
CA GLY A 30 -8.36 17.80 9.12
C GLY A 30 -7.04 17.91 8.39
N ILE A 31 -7.11 17.65 7.10
CA ILE A 31 -6.01 17.69 6.15
C ILE A 31 -6.35 18.73 5.09
N GLN A 32 -5.53 19.78 4.99
CA GLN A 32 -5.60 20.77 3.92
C GLN A 32 -4.61 20.38 2.83
N VAL A 33 -5.09 20.21 1.60
CA VAL A 33 -4.25 20.08 0.41
C VAL A 33 -3.99 21.48 -0.10
N MET A 34 -2.74 21.91 -0.02
CA MET A 34 -2.29 23.26 -0.36
C MET A 34 -1.48 23.25 -1.64
N LYS A 35 -1.61 24.31 -2.42
CA LYS A 35 -0.77 24.61 -3.56
C LYS A 35 -0.08 25.95 -3.37
N TYR A 36 1.24 25.97 -3.51
CA TYR A 36 2.01 27.20 -3.67
C TYR A 36 2.24 27.43 -5.17
N ASP A 37 1.87 28.61 -5.66
CA ASP A 37 2.13 29.05 -7.03
C ASP A 37 3.36 29.96 -7.03
N ALA A 38 4.44 29.50 -7.67
CA ALA A 38 5.71 30.22 -7.69
C ALA A 38 5.65 31.55 -8.49
N LYS A 39 4.77 31.66 -9.48
CA LYS A 39 4.63 32.86 -10.32
C LYS A 39 3.97 34.01 -9.56
N THR A 40 2.93 33.68 -8.78
CA THR A 40 2.17 34.67 -8.02
C THR A 40 2.65 34.82 -6.59
N ASN A 41 3.53 33.93 -6.13
CA ASN A 41 4.01 33.82 -4.75
C ASN A 41 2.84 33.68 -3.74
N CYS A 42 1.81 32.94 -4.11
CA CYS A 42 0.61 32.76 -3.32
C CYS A 42 0.40 31.29 -2.92
N ASN A 43 -0.18 31.08 -1.75
CA ASN A 43 -0.68 29.79 -1.30
C ASN A 43 -2.19 29.73 -1.46
N GLU A 44 -2.68 28.63 -1.99
CA GLU A 44 -4.10 28.37 -2.15
C GLU A 44 -4.46 27.02 -1.50
N GLU A 45 -5.56 27.00 -0.74
CA GLU A 45 -6.16 25.73 -0.30
C GLU A 45 -6.99 25.15 -1.45
N ILE A 46 -6.59 23.99 -1.92
CA ILE A 46 -7.27 23.30 -3.01
C ILE A 46 -8.40 22.42 -2.48
N SER A 47 -8.16 21.71 -1.38
CA SER A 47 -9.13 20.80 -0.78
C SER A 47 -8.93 20.71 0.75
N PHE A 48 -10.00 20.38 1.47
CA PHE A 48 -10.00 20.12 2.89
C PHE A 48 -10.78 18.84 3.19
N LEU A 49 -10.13 17.91 3.92
CA LEU A 49 -10.74 16.70 4.45
C LEU A 49 -10.85 16.83 5.95
N SER A 50 -12.08 16.85 6.44
CA SER A 50 -12.37 16.84 7.87
C SER A 50 -12.22 15.42 8.42
N THR A 51 -11.68 15.28 9.63
CA THR A 51 -11.55 14.00 10.32
C THR A 51 -11.70 14.18 11.82
N SER A 52 -12.09 13.11 12.52
CA SER A 52 -12.08 13.07 13.98
C SER A 52 -10.73 12.66 14.58
N LEU A 53 -9.78 12.22 13.74
CA LEU A 53 -8.47 11.74 14.19
C LEU A 53 -7.64 12.82 14.88
N PRO A 54 -6.94 12.48 15.96
CA PRO A 54 -5.89 13.34 16.51
C PRO A 54 -4.70 13.43 15.56
N TYR A 55 -3.85 14.45 15.77
CA TYR A 55 -2.69 14.74 14.92
C TYR A 55 -1.78 13.53 14.66
N ASP A 56 -1.44 12.76 15.71
CA ASP A 56 -0.51 11.64 15.58
C ASP A 56 -1.07 10.53 14.70
N SER A 57 -2.38 10.24 14.79
CA SER A 57 -3.04 9.25 13.94
C SER A 57 -3.15 9.71 12.50
N MET A 58 -3.49 10.98 12.25
CA MET A 58 -3.45 11.55 10.88
C MET A 58 -2.05 11.46 10.29
N LYS A 59 -1.02 11.79 11.07
CA LYS A 59 0.37 11.71 10.65
C LYS A 59 0.73 10.27 10.27
N GLU A 60 0.40 9.30 11.13
CA GLU A 60 0.67 7.89 10.88
C GLU A 60 -0.01 7.40 9.59
N ASP A 61 -1.28 7.72 9.38
CA ASP A 61 -2.02 7.34 8.18
C ASP A 61 -1.42 7.96 6.91
N LEU A 62 -1.10 9.26 6.93
CA LEU A 62 -0.48 9.95 5.80
C LEU A 62 0.95 9.47 5.53
N GLU A 63 1.70 9.04 6.55
CA GLU A 63 3.04 8.46 6.39
C GLU A 63 2.96 7.04 5.81
N LYS A 64 1.93 6.26 6.16
CA LYS A 64 1.69 4.94 5.54
C LYS A 64 1.48 5.07 4.05
N PHE A 65 0.61 5.98 3.64
CA PHE A 65 0.37 6.20 2.23
C PHE A 65 -0.21 7.58 1.94
N SER A 66 0.44 8.31 1.05
CA SER A 66 -0.10 9.53 0.44
C SER A 66 0.63 9.82 -0.87
N TYR A 67 -0.10 9.94 -1.95
CA TYR A 67 0.42 10.10 -3.31
C TYR A 67 -0.40 11.11 -4.11
N LEU A 68 0.27 11.98 -4.85
CA LEU A 68 -0.36 12.91 -5.82
C LEU A 68 0.09 12.50 -7.22
N ASN A 69 -0.85 12.13 -8.07
CA ASN A 69 -0.54 11.74 -9.43
C ASN A 69 -0.40 12.95 -10.39
N SER A 70 0.06 12.68 -11.62
CA SER A 70 0.26 13.71 -12.67
C SER A 70 -1.03 14.39 -13.13
N LYS A 71 -2.21 13.84 -12.81
CA LYS A 71 -3.54 14.34 -13.16
C LYS A 71 -4.21 15.13 -12.03
N SER A 72 -3.44 15.58 -11.04
CA SER A 72 -3.95 16.29 -9.85
C SER A 72 -4.97 15.48 -9.03
N VAL A 73 -4.82 14.16 -8.99
CA VAL A 73 -5.60 13.31 -8.10
C VAL A 73 -4.72 12.92 -6.90
N PHE A 74 -5.19 13.25 -5.72
CA PHE A 74 -4.52 12.95 -4.46
C PHE A 74 -5.11 11.69 -3.84
N TYR A 75 -4.24 10.76 -3.47
CA TYR A 75 -4.58 9.52 -2.79
C TYR A 75 -3.99 9.51 -1.40
N CYS A 76 -4.75 9.11 -0.40
CA CYS A 76 -4.24 8.92 0.96
C CYS A 76 -5.04 7.88 1.73
N ILE A 77 -4.42 7.31 2.77
CA ILE A 77 -5.15 6.59 3.80
C ILE A 77 -5.58 7.59 4.87
N LEU A 78 -6.84 7.51 5.30
CA LEU A 78 -7.39 8.24 6.42
C LEU A 78 -8.48 7.41 7.09
N GLU A 79 -8.40 7.23 8.41
CA GLU A 79 -9.35 6.43 9.20
C GLU A 79 -9.51 4.96 8.72
N GLY A 80 -8.45 4.41 8.10
CA GLY A 80 -8.47 3.07 7.51
C GLY A 80 -9.13 2.99 6.13
N ASP A 81 -9.53 4.10 5.54
CA ASP A 81 -10.07 4.17 4.19
C ASP A 81 -9.03 4.73 3.22
N LEU A 82 -8.98 4.19 2.00
CA LEU A 82 -8.20 4.73 0.89
C LEU A 82 -9.05 5.74 0.11
N HIS A 83 -8.68 7.01 0.22
CA HIS A 83 -9.33 8.11 -0.48
C HIS A 83 -8.69 8.39 -1.84
N GLU A 84 -9.52 8.71 -2.83
CA GLU A 84 -9.17 9.29 -4.13
C GLU A 84 -9.82 10.67 -4.23
N ILE A 85 -9.01 11.72 -4.26
CA ILE A 85 -9.46 13.10 -4.22
C ILE A 85 -9.05 13.79 -5.51
N ASP A 86 -10.02 14.05 -6.40
CA ASP A 86 -9.83 14.85 -7.61
C ASP A 86 -9.73 16.33 -7.19
N LEU A 87 -8.53 16.89 -7.22
CA LEU A 87 -8.26 18.25 -6.75
C LEU A 87 -8.84 19.32 -7.68
N GLU A 88 -9.05 19.02 -8.97
CA GLU A 88 -9.66 19.96 -9.91
C GLU A 88 -11.18 20.01 -9.72
N LYS A 89 -11.82 18.86 -9.57
CA LYS A 89 -13.28 18.76 -9.38
C LYS A 89 -13.70 18.90 -7.92
N LYS A 90 -12.74 18.91 -6.99
CA LYS A 90 -12.98 18.94 -5.53
C LYS A 90 -13.93 17.81 -5.08
N LYS A 91 -13.68 16.61 -5.59
CA LYS A 91 -14.47 15.41 -5.29
C LYS A 91 -13.62 14.40 -4.56
N ASP A 92 -14.13 13.93 -3.44
CA ASP A 92 -13.59 12.80 -2.66
C ASP A 92 -14.40 11.54 -2.97
N LYS A 93 -13.68 10.42 -3.10
CA LYS A 93 -14.25 9.09 -3.29
C LYS A 93 -13.41 8.08 -2.50
N ILE A 94 -14.07 7.22 -1.75
CA ILE A 94 -13.42 6.08 -1.11
C ILE A 94 -13.22 4.97 -2.14
N LEU A 95 -11.96 4.61 -2.41
CA LEU A 95 -11.60 3.50 -3.29
C LEU A 95 -11.68 2.15 -2.59
N GLU A 96 -11.29 2.10 -1.34
CA GLU A 96 -11.32 0.92 -0.50
C GLU A 96 -11.58 1.35 0.95
N SER A 97 -12.44 0.64 1.66
CA SER A 97 -12.76 0.93 3.06
C SER A 97 -12.33 -0.20 3.99
N GLY A 98 -12.04 0.17 5.24
CA GLY A 98 -11.70 -0.79 6.28
C GLY A 98 -10.36 -1.50 6.05
N LEU A 99 -9.36 -0.81 5.50
CA LEU A 99 -8.01 -1.33 5.35
C LEU A 99 -7.45 -1.70 6.72
N VAL A 100 -6.99 -2.94 6.84
CA VAL A 100 -6.26 -3.39 8.03
C VAL A 100 -4.76 -3.11 7.85
N ASN A 101 -4.03 -3.07 8.97
CA ASN A 101 -2.58 -2.92 8.92
C ASN A 101 -1.95 -3.96 8.00
N GLU A 102 -0.97 -3.54 7.19
CA GLU A 102 -0.26 -4.38 6.21
C GLU A 102 -1.09 -4.88 5.03
N SER A 103 -2.36 -4.48 4.87
CA SER A 103 -3.18 -4.88 3.71
C SER A 103 -2.84 -4.10 2.44
N LEU A 104 -2.22 -2.93 2.56
CA LEU A 104 -1.76 -2.12 1.45
C LEU A 104 -0.23 -2.13 1.37
N THR A 105 0.27 -2.42 0.18
CA THR A 105 1.69 -2.37 -0.17
C THR A 105 1.86 -1.44 -1.36
N ALA A 106 2.80 -0.50 -1.30
CA ALA A 106 3.06 0.46 -2.37
C ALA A 106 4.43 0.27 -3.01
N SER A 107 4.56 0.65 -4.28
CA SER A 107 5.86 0.82 -4.95
C SER A 107 6.68 1.91 -4.27
N LYS A 108 7.98 1.97 -4.54
CA LYS A 108 8.89 2.93 -3.89
C LYS A 108 8.48 4.39 -4.14
N ASP A 109 7.98 4.69 -5.33
CA ASP A 109 7.48 6.01 -5.72
C ASP A 109 6.00 6.23 -5.39
N GLN A 110 5.34 5.21 -4.80
CA GLN A 110 3.93 5.18 -4.44
C GLN A 110 2.94 5.26 -5.61
N SER A 111 3.41 5.19 -6.86
CA SER A 111 2.55 5.26 -8.05
C SER A 111 1.72 3.99 -8.28
N ILE A 112 2.14 2.85 -7.70
CA ILE A 112 1.44 1.57 -7.81
C ILE A 112 1.19 1.04 -6.42
N ILE A 113 -0.03 0.58 -6.16
CA ILE A 113 -0.40 -0.06 -4.90
C ILE A 113 -0.95 -1.46 -5.13
N ALA A 114 -0.80 -2.33 -4.15
CA ALA A 114 -1.42 -3.64 -4.09
C ALA A 114 -2.20 -3.78 -2.78
N ILE A 115 -3.46 -4.15 -2.86
CA ILE A 115 -4.39 -4.26 -1.73
C ILE A 115 -4.82 -5.70 -1.55
N GLU A 116 -4.53 -6.29 -0.40
CA GLU A 116 -5.06 -7.58 0.02
C GLU A 116 -6.51 -7.39 0.46
N LYS A 117 -7.45 -8.10 -0.18
CA LYS A 117 -8.90 -7.83 -0.05
C LYS A 117 -9.57 -8.47 1.17
N GLU A 118 -8.89 -9.35 1.87
CA GLU A 118 -9.44 -10.01 3.07
C GLU A 118 -8.94 -9.31 4.34
N GLN A 119 -9.82 -9.01 5.28
CA GLN A 119 -9.44 -8.45 6.58
C GLN A 119 -8.49 -9.35 7.38
N ASN A 120 -8.61 -10.66 7.18
CA ASN A 120 -7.69 -11.65 7.74
C ASN A 120 -6.60 -11.98 6.71
N LEU A 121 -5.48 -11.27 6.72
CA LEU A 121 -4.41 -11.40 5.73
C LEU A 121 -3.87 -12.83 5.58
N TYR A 122 -3.88 -13.64 6.63
CA TYR A 122 -3.50 -15.05 6.55
C TYR A 122 -4.55 -15.95 5.86
N LYS A 123 -5.75 -15.43 5.58
CA LYS A 123 -6.80 -16.11 4.79
C LYS A 123 -6.96 -15.52 3.39
N ASN A 124 -6.17 -14.50 3.07
CA ASN A 124 -6.33 -13.75 1.84
C ASN A 124 -6.22 -14.61 0.58
N LYS A 125 -7.15 -14.41 -0.36
CA LYS A 125 -7.24 -15.11 -1.64
C LYS A 125 -7.26 -14.17 -2.83
N GLN A 126 -7.30 -12.86 -2.60
CA GLN A 126 -7.37 -11.87 -3.64
C GLN A 126 -6.48 -10.67 -3.33
N ILE A 127 -5.73 -10.23 -4.33
CA ILE A 127 -4.96 -8.97 -4.30
C ILE A 127 -5.38 -8.15 -5.52
N GLU A 128 -5.74 -6.89 -5.29
CA GLU A 128 -5.97 -5.91 -6.36
C GLU A 128 -4.75 -4.99 -6.44
N MET A 129 -4.08 -4.96 -7.60
CA MET A 129 -3.02 -4.02 -7.90
C MET A 129 -3.62 -2.86 -8.71
N ILE A 130 -3.27 -1.62 -8.36
CA ILE A 130 -3.77 -0.39 -8.99
C ILE A 130 -2.59 0.48 -9.39
N ASP A 131 -2.51 0.82 -10.66
CA ASP A 131 -1.67 1.89 -11.16
C ASP A 131 -2.41 3.23 -10.99
N LEU A 132 -1.93 4.08 -10.11
CA LEU A 132 -2.60 5.33 -9.74
C LEU A 132 -2.43 6.43 -10.79
N GLU A 133 -1.48 6.30 -11.71
CA GLU A 133 -1.33 7.23 -12.84
C GLU A 133 -2.36 6.96 -13.95
N SER A 134 -2.56 5.69 -14.28
CA SER A 134 -3.49 5.30 -15.34
C SER A 134 -4.90 4.97 -14.83
N GLY A 135 -5.04 4.60 -13.56
CA GLY A 135 -6.24 4.03 -12.95
C GLY A 135 -6.47 2.56 -13.31
N LYS A 136 -5.49 1.91 -13.96
CA LYS A 136 -5.61 0.51 -14.38
C LYS A 136 -5.52 -0.41 -13.19
N LYS A 137 -6.41 -1.42 -13.14
CA LYS A 137 -6.50 -2.41 -12.08
C LYS A 137 -6.18 -3.80 -12.60
N GLN A 138 -5.46 -4.58 -11.78
CA GLN A 138 -5.19 -6.00 -12.01
C GLN A 138 -5.61 -6.80 -10.77
N ASN A 139 -6.28 -7.92 -10.98
CA ASN A 139 -6.72 -8.79 -9.89
C ASN A 139 -5.97 -10.12 -9.94
N PHE A 140 -5.35 -10.47 -8.82
CA PHE A 140 -4.71 -11.77 -8.61
C PHE A 140 -5.57 -12.56 -7.62
N THR A 141 -6.01 -13.75 -8.04
CA THR A 141 -6.87 -14.61 -7.23
C THR A 141 -6.29 -16.01 -7.15
N THR A 142 -6.65 -16.74 -6.10
CA THR A 142 -6.24 -18.13 -5.92
C THR A 142 -7.39 -19.01 -5.49
N GLY A 143 -7.24 -20.34 -5.62
CA GLY A 143 -8.23 -21.32 -5.22
C GLY A 143 -8.42 -21.45 -3.71
N SER A 144 -9.41 -22.22 -3.30
CA SER A 144 -9.76 -22.42 -1.88
C SER A 144 -8.66 -23.11 -1.07
N ASP A 145 -7.84 -23.92 -1.72
CA ASP A 145 -6.71 -24.65 -1.16
C ASP A 145 -5.43 -23.81 -1.01
N LYS A 146 -5.45 -22.58 -1.49
CA LYS A 146 -4.32 -21.64 -1.48
C LYS A 146 -4.63 -20.34 -0.76
N ARG A 147 -3.56 -19.63 -0.42
CA ARG A 147 -3.57 -18.25 0.12
C ARG A 147 -2.50 -17.45 -0.59
N ILE A 148 -2.75 -16.17 -0.81
CA ILE A 148 -1.78 -15.26 -1.42
C ILE A 148 -1.54 -14.05 -0.51
N ARG A 149 -0.30 -13.55 -0.53
CA ARG A 149 0.09 -12.32 0.18
C ARG A 149 0.98 -11.46 -0.68
N ALA A 150 0.80 -10.15 -0.57
CA ALA A 150 1.74 -9.19 -1.12
C ALA A 150 3.10 -9.33 -0.43
N VAL A 151 4.17 -9.28 -1.23
CA VAL A 151 5.55 -9.29 -0.74
C VAL A 151 6.17 -7.91 -0.88
N GLY A 152 5.87 -7.21 -1.97
CA GLY A 152 6.38 -5.88 -2.24
C GLY A 152 6.56 -5.61 -3.73
N PHE A 153 7.40 -4.62 -4.03
CA PHE A 153 7.71 -4.21 -5.40
C PHE A 153 9.22 -4.20 -5.64
N LEU A 154 9.65 -4.70 -6.79
CA LEU A 154 10.98 -4.48 -7.36
C LEU A 154 10.85 -3.45 -8.48
N SER A 155 11.25 -2.20 -8.22
CA SER A 155 10.86 -1.07 -9.06
C SER A 155 9.34 -1.02 -9.19
N ASN A 156 8.79 -1.24 -10.38
CA ASN A 156 7.36 -1.26 -10.65
C ASN A 156 6.79 -2.69 -10.83
N ASP A 157 7.62 -3.72 -10.68
CA ASP A 157 7.17 -5.10 -10.77
C ASP A 157 6.64 -5.57 -9.41
N PHE A 158 5.41 -6.05 -9.41
CA PHE A 158 4.75 -6.52 -8.20
C PHE A 158 5.14 -7.96 -7.86
N ILE A 159 5.40 -8.21 -6.59
CA ILE A 159 5.74 -9.54 -6.07
C ILE A 159 4.68 -9.99 -5.09
N TYR A 160 4.16 -11.18 -5.30
CA TYR A 160 3.30 -11.84 -4.33
C TYR A 160 3.68 -13.30 -4.12
N GLY A 161 3.38 -13.80 -2.94
CA GLY A 161 3.65 -15.18 -2.53
C GLY A 161 2.38 -15.99 -2.42
N GLU A 162 2.43 -17.25 -2.89
CA GLU A 162 1.37 -18.24 -2.75
C GLU A 162 1.76 -19.29 -1.71
N ALA A 163 0.85 -19.64 -0.80
CA ALA A 163 1.03 -20.72 0.18
C ALA A 163 -0.15 -21.70 0.15
N ASN A 164 0.10 -22.97 0.51
CA ASN A 164 -0.98 -23.92 0.72
C ASN A 164 -1.77 -23.57 1.99
N ALA A 165 -3.08 -23.46 1.89
CA ALA A 165 -3.96 -23.04 2.99
C ALA A 165 -3.77 -23.87 4.28
N VAL A 166 -3.55 -25.18 4.14
CA VAL A 166 -3.32 -26.11 5.25
C VAL A 166 -2.03 -25.86 6.02
N ASN A 167 -1.10 -25.09 5.45
CA ASN A 167 0.18 -24.74 6.07
C ASN A 167 0.17 -23.34 6.69
N VAL A 168 -0.85 -22.55 6.39
CA VAL A 168 -1.01 -21.20 6.95
C VAL A 168 -1.71 -21.30 8.28
N SER A 169 -1.13 -20.71 9.32
CA SER A 169 -1.70 -20.76 10.67
C SER A 169 -1.46 -19.46 11.43
N LYS A 170 -2.31 -19.20 12.41
CA LYS A 170 -2.12 -18.16 13.42
C LYS A 170 -2.09 -18.82 14.77
N SER A 171 -1.02 -18.59 15.51
CA SER A 171 -0.85 -19.08 16.88
C SER A 171 -1.68 -18.27 17.88
N SER A 172 -1.83 -18.79 19.10
CA SER A 172 -2.57 -18.12 20.18
C SER A 172 -2.01 -16.75 20.57
N ASN A 173 -0.71 -16.54 20.39
CA ASN A 173 -0.07 -15.23 20.62
C ASN A 173 -0.18 -14.28 19.43
N GLY A 174 -0.96 -14.63 18.38
CA GLY A 174 -1.19 -13.79 17.21
C GLY A 174 -0.16 -13.93 16.09
N THR A 175 0.96 -14.66 16.28
CA THR A 175 1.97 -14.84 15.25
C THR A 175 1.41 -15.65 14.07
N VAL A 176 1.54 -15.10 12.87
CA VAL A 176 1.13 -15.76 11.63
C VAL A 176 2.30 -16.50 11.00
N SER A 177 2.11 -17.79 10.69
CA SER A 177 3.00 -18.56 9.84
C SER A 177 2.41 -18.65 8.44
N PHE A 178 3.14 -18.13 7.46
CA PHE A 178 2.73 -18.12 6.05
C PHE A 178 3.87 -18.67 5.18
N PRO A 179 4.06 -20.01 5.16
CA PRO A 179 5.15 -20.64 4.41
C PRO A 179 4.84 -20.63 2.91
N ILE A 180 5.43 -19.67 2.20
CA ILE A 180 5.24 -19.46 0.77
C ILE A 180 5.83 -20.66 0.01
N THR A 181 5.07 -21.21 -0.92
CA THR A 181 5.48 -22.31 -1.80
C THR A 181 5.88 -21.83 -3.19
N LYS A 182 5.35 -20.66 -3.61
CA LYS A 182 5.63 -20.07 -4.91
C LYS A 182 5.64 -18.55 -4.82
N ILE A 183 6.64 -17.92 -5.43
CA ILE A 183 6.71 -16.47 -5.64
C ILE A 183 6.35 -16.18 -7.10
N HIS A 184 5.56 -15.17 -7.31
CA HIS A 184 5.23 -14.59 -8.60
C HIS A 184 5.78 -13.16 -8.66
N ILE A 185 6.43 -12.82 -9.78
CA ILE A 185 6.82 -11.46 -10.14
C ILE A 185 6.07 -11.10 -11.41
N VAL A 186 5.27 -10.04 -11.34
CA VAL A 186 4.40 -9.61 -12.44
C VAL A 186 4.65 -8.16 -12.78
N ASP A 187 4.51 -7.80 -14.06
CA ASP A 187 4.57 -6.41 -14.50
C ASP A 187 3.26 -5.65 -14.16
N ILE A 188 3.25 -4.35 -14.45
CA ILE A 188 2.09 -3.47 -14.22
C ILE A 188 0.82 -3.90 -14.98
N ASN A 189 0.97 -4.75 -16.01
CA ASN A 189 -0.14 -5.31 -16.77
C ASN A 189 -0.66 -6.63 -16.19
N GLY A 190 -0.03 -7.11 -15.11
CA GLY A 190 -0.35 -8.39 -14.49
C GLY A 190 0.27 -9.59 -15.21
N LYS A 191 1.16 -9.35 -16.20
CA LYS A 191 1.86 -10.42 -16.91
C LYS A 191 2.98 -10.96 -16.03
N THR A 192 3.03 -12.29 -15.87
CA THR A 192 4.12 -12.95 -15.15
C THR A 192 5.45 -12.75 -15.87
N ILE A 193 6.40 -12.13 -15.17
CA ILE A 193 7.79 -11.95 -15.62
C ILE A 193 8.63 -13.13 -15.16
N LYS A 194 8.45 -13.53 -13.88
CA LYS A 194 9.25 -14.59 -13.28
C LYS A 194 8.47 -15.30 -12.18
N GLU A 195 8.76 -16.57 -12.01
CA GLU A 195 8.26 -17.38 -10.90
C GLU A 195 9.41 -18.10 -10.23
N TYR A 196 9.29 -18.28 -8.92
CA TYR A 196 10.19 -19.13 -8.16
C TYR A 196 9.39 -20.15 -7.36
N GLN A 197 9.71 -21.42 -7.58
CA GLN A 197 9.16 -22.54 -6.83
C GLN A 197 10.23 -23.63 -6.72
N LYS A 198 10.40 -24.22 -5.55
CA LYS A 198 11.34 -25.33 -5.35
C LYS A 198 10.65 -26.45 -4.57
N ALA A 199 10.58 -27.65 -5.16
CA ALA A 199 9.95 -28.81 -4.55
C ALA A 199 10.53 -29.11 -3.15
N GLY A 200 9.65 -29.36 -2.17
CA GLY A 200 10.04 -29.65 -0.79
C GLY A 200 10.63 -28.48 -0.02
N ARG A 201 10.63 -27.27 -0.59
CA ARG A 201 11.09 -26.04 0.08
C ARG A 201 9.93 -25.07 0.28
N TYR A 202 10.07 -24.27 1.33
CA TYR A 202 9.16 -23.19 1.68
C TYR A 202 9.97 -21.92 1.85
N ILE A 203 9.40 -20.79 1.48
CA ILE A 203 9.97 -19.46 1.76
C ILE A 203 9.30 -18.97 3.04
N MET A 204 10.10 -18.80 4.08
CA MET A 204 9.66 -18.45 5.43
C MET A 204 9.61 -16.96 5.69
N SER A 205 10.45 -16.20 4.99
CA SER A 205 10.45 -14.74 4.97
C SER A 205 11.09 -14.22 3.70
N THR A 206 10.72 -13.01 3.34
CA THR A 206 11.22 -12.28 2.18
C THR A 206 11.70 -10.91 2.61
N GLN A 207 12.73 -10.38 1.96
CA GLN A 207 13.20 -9.01 2.12
C GLN A 207 13.65 -8.47 0.78
N ILE A 208 13.18 -7.26 0.43
CA ILE A 208 13.59 -6.56 -0.78
C ILE A 208 14.68 -5.56 -0.41
N LYS A 209 15.86 -5.69 -1.04
CA LYS A 209 17.01 -4.80 -0.88
C LYS A 209 17.45 -4.28 -2.24
N GLY A 210 17.09 -3.05 -2.55
CA GLY A 210 17.30 -2.47 -3.88
C GLY A 210 16.59 -3.29 -4.96
N SER A 211 17.33 -3.92 -5.86
CA SER A 211 16.82 -4.78 -6.93
C SER A 211 16.89 -6.29 -6.62
N ILE A 212 17.15 -6.65 -5.36
CA ILE A 212 17.34 -8.05 -4.95
C ILE A 212 16.21 -8.46 -4.02
N LEU A 213 15.58 -9.61 -4.32
CA LEU A 213 14.67 -10.31 -3.42
C LEU A 213 15.45 -11.39 -2.66
N GLU A 214 15.72 -11.14 -1.38
CA GLU A 214 16.29 -12.14 -0.48
C GLU A 214 15.18 -13.03 0.10
N MET A 215 15.42 -14.34 0.16
CA MET A 215 14.45 -15.32 0.64
C MET A 215 15.08 -16.24 1.68
N THR A 216 14.47 -16.34 2.85
CA THR A 216 14.84 -17.35 3.84
C THR A 216 14.10 -18.64 3.56
N LEU A 217 14.82 -19.72 3.33
CA LEU A 217 14.24 -21.01 2.99
C LEU A 217 13.98 -21.89 4.22
N GLY A 218 12.98 -22.77 4.10
CA GLY A 218 12.65 -23.79 5.07
C GLY A 218 12.31 -25.13 4.41
N LYS A 219 12.28 -26.18 5.20
CA LYS A 219 11.81 -27.52 4.81
C LYS A 219 10.91 -28.13 5.90
N ARG A 220 10.10 -29.09 5.54
CA ARG A 220 9.30 -29.86 6.50
C ARG A 220 10.18 -30.93 7.15
N THR A 221 10.22 -30.93 8.49
CA THR A 221 10.94 -31.92 9.29
C THR A 221 10.07 -32.27 10.49
N GLY A 222 9.78 -33.54 10.73
CA GLY A 222 8.94 -33.97 11.86
C GLY A 222 7.55 -33.34 11.89
N GLY A 223 6.91 -33.12 10.71
CA GLY A 223 5.59 -32.51 10.59
C GLY A 223 5.57 -30.98 10.66
N LYS A 224 6.64 -30.32 11.08
CA LYS A 224 6.77 -28.86 11.18
C LYS A 224 7.64 -28.29 10.06
N ILE A 225 7.31 -27.07 9.60
CA ILE A 225 8.18 -26.35 8.65
C ILE A 225 9.20 -25.56 9.47
N GLN A 226 10.48 -25.80 9.19
CA GLN A 226 11.60 -25.22 9.92
C GLN A 226 12.56 -24.52 8.96
N LYS A 227 13.16 -23.41 9.41
CA LYS A 227 14.17 -22.64 8.67
C LYS A 227 15.42 -23.51 8.41
N THR A 228 15.96 -23.44 7.18
CA THR A 228 17.15 -24.22 6.78
C THR A 228 18.30 -23.39 6.25
N GLY A 229 18.14 -22.09 5.99
CA GLY A 229 19.16 -21.18 5.46
C GLY A 229 18.55 -20.06 4.61
N THR A 230 19.39 -19.15 4.21
CA THR A 230 19.14 -18.07 3.24
C THR A 230 19.65 -18.46 1.89
#